data_eb93d048d94e0527a3c0bbef84f4c986
#
_entry.id   eb93d048d94e0527a3c0bbef84f4c986
#
_cell.length_a   1.000
_cell.length_b   1.000
_cell.length_c   1.000
_cell.angle_alpha   90.00
_cell.angle_beta   90.00
_cell.angle_gamma   90.00
#
_symmetry.space_group_name_H-M   'P 1'
#
loop_
_entity.id
_entity.type
_entity.pdbx_description
1 polymer ?
#
loop_
_entity_poly.entity_id
_entity_poly.type
_entity_poly.pdbx_seq_one_letter_code
_entity_poly.pdbx_strand_id
1 'polypeptide(L)'
;MKLLPRTLLAAGAAALFSMPAFADDANSSWADRISFYGDLRLRYEDIDEEGDPDAERDRERGRARIGLKADVSSDVTVIMGLATGGDNPVSRNVTGDGGFTTKDIGIELMYVDWKATDQLSVFAGKMKNPLFRAGGVPLIWDGDLNPEGLAAGFASGMFFANAGLFSVEERSGADDSTLRALQGGIKTDIGDVGKLTAGLGYFEYTNTIGNEPFYNGSPKGNTVDIDGNYVYDYKNTEVFAQFDTELGDWPFQVYAHYTVNSEAPVEDTAYAFGAKFGSAKKQGTQQVSYTYQDIEADAVIGTFNDSDFGGGGADASGHMIKYKYMLRDTISLGGTLFLNQIDRFQGTEHDFDRLQIDVEFKFN
;
A
#
# COMPACT_ATOMS: atom_id res chain seq x y z
N MET A 1 14.73 35.88 1.48
CA MET A 1 14.15 34.57 1.34
C MET A 1 12.79 34.78 0.67
N LYS A 2 12.62 34.37 -0.58
CA LYS A 2 11.43 34.70 -1.37
C LYS A 2 10.46 33.53 -1.29
N LEU A 3 9.32 33.77 -0.66
CA LEU A 3 8.16 32.88 -0.66
C LEU A 3 7.73 32.58 -2.10
N LEU A 4 7.79 31.32 -2.50
CA LEU A 4 7.11 30.84 -3.70
C LEU A 4 5.59 30.84 -3.40
N PRO A 5 4.75 31.38 -4.26
CA PRO A 5 3.34 31.58 -3.95
C PRO A 5 2.56 30.25 -3.91
N ARG A 6 1.82 30.06 -2.84
CA ARG A 6 0.83 28.98 -2.61
C ARG A 6 -0.22 28.83 -3.74
N THR A 7 -0.19 29.66 -4.75
CA THR A 7 -1.16 29.73 -5.85
C THR A 7 -0.92 28.76 -7.01
N LEU A 8 0.18 28.01 -7.04
CA LEU A 8 0.49 27.13 -8.19
C LEU A 8 -0.21 25.77 -8.14
N LEU A 9 -0.56 25.26 -6.96
CA LEU A 9 -1.32 23.98 -6.87
C LEU A 9 -2.80 24.15 -7.21
N ALA A 10 -3.40 25.28 -6.82
CA ALA A 10 -4.80 25.58 -7.15
C ALA A 10 -5.01 25.98 -8.62
N ALA A 11 -4.01 26.61 -9.25
CA ALA A 11 -4.11 27.03 -10.65
C ALA A 11 -3.91 25.87 -11.64
N GLY A 12 -3.13 24.84 -11.28
CA GLY A 12 -2.96 23.65 -12.11
C GLY A 12 -4.23 22.79 -12.21
N ALA A 13 -5.01 22.69 -11.13
CA ALA A 13 -6.27 21.96 -11.13
C ALA A 13 -7.39 22.65 -11.93
N ALA A 14 -7.43 24.00 -11.91
CA ALA A 14 -8.47 24.76 -12.60
C ALA A 14 -8.32 24.76 -14.14
N ALA A 15 -7.10 24.59 -14.67
CA ALA A 15 -6.87 24.55 -16.11
C ALA A 15 -7.23 23.21 -16.77
N LEU A 16 -7.39 22.14 -15.97
CA LEU A 16 -7.73 20.80 -16.48
C LEU A 16 -9.25 20.58 -16.66
N PHE A 17 -10.10 21.45 -16.09
CA PHE A 17 -11.56 21.25 -16.08
C PHE A 17 -12.35 22.06 -17.11
N SER A 18 -11.72 22.76 -18.05
CA SER A 18 -12.42 23.35 -19.19
C SER A 18 -12.59 22.33 -20.34
N MET A 19 -13.14 21.15 -20.06
CA MET A 19 -13.51 20.19 -21.11
C MET A 19 -14.88 20.53 -21.66
N PRO A 20 -15.09 20.46 -23.00
CA PRO A 20 -16.42 20.61 -23.57
C PRO A 20 -17.31 19.48 -23.06
N ALA A 21 -18.51 19.83 -22.62
CA ALA A 21 -19.55 18.82 -22.33
C ALA A 21 -19.85 18.06 -23.63
N PHE A 22 -19.42 16.81 -23.72
CA PHE A 22 -19.80 15.95 -24.83
C PHE A 22 -21.28 15.58 -24.70
N ALA A 23 -22.00 15.64 -25.82
CA ALA A 23 -23.38 15.27 -25.89
C ALA A 23 -23.54 13.79 -25.48
N ASP A 24 -24.39 13.57 -24.50
CA ASP A 24 -24.77 12.26 -23.98
C ASP A 24 -25.37 11.42 -25.12
N ASP A 25 -24.92 10.16 -25.23
CA ASP A 25 -25.64 9.16 -26.03
C ASP A 25 -27.04 8.98 -25.40
N ALA A 26 -28.09 9.44 -26.08
CA ALA A 26 -29.44 9.59 -25.55
C ALA A 26 -30.13 8.27 -25.12
N ASN A 27 -29.39 7.16 -25.03
CA ASN A 27 -29.93 5.83 -24.71
C ASN A 27 -29.26 5.14 -23.51
N SER A 28 -28.18 5.66 -22.87
CA SER A 28 -27.63 5.08 -21.65
C SER A 28 -28.22 5.76 -20.42
N SER A 29 -28.84 4.98 -19.54
CA SER A 29 -29.26 5.46 -18.23
C SER A 29 -28.02 5.91 -17.42
N TRP A 30 -28.10 7.04 -16.67
CA TRP A 30 -27.06 7.45 -15.75
C TRP A 30 -26.68 6.33 -14.75
N ALA A 31 -27.61 5.44 -14.44
CA ALA A 31 -27.40 4.29 -13.56
C ALA A 31 -26.45 3.25 -14.17
N ASP A 32 -26.39 3.14 -15.50
CA ASP A 32 -25.49 2.20 -16.18
C ASP A 32 -24.02 2.62 -16.09
N ARG A 33 -23.78 3.88 -15.72
CA ARG A 33 -22.45 4.47 -15.53
C ARG A 33 -21.95 4.38 -14.10
N ILE A 34 -22.75 3.82 -13.18
CA ILE A 34 -22.38 3.67 -11.76
C ILE A 34 -22.29 2.19 -11.43
N SER A 35 -21.15 1.77 -10.90
CA SER A 35 -20.95 0.44 -10.35
C SER A 35 -20.55 0.51 -8.87
N PHE A 36 -21.09 -0.42 -8.08
CA PHE A 36 -20.73 -0.57 -6.66
C PHE A 36 -19.79 -1.76 -6.50
N TYR A 37 -18.90 -1.67 -5.51
CA TYR A 37 -18.01 -2.75 -5.14
C TYR A 37 -17.77 -2.73 -3.63
N GLY A 38 -17.29 -3.85 -3.10
CA GLY A 38 -16.91 -3.88 -1.69
C GLY A 38 -16.46 -5.25 -1.21
N ASP A 39 -16.05 -5.29 0.06
CA ASP A 39 -15.71 -6.50 0.78
C ASP A 39 -16.08 -6.41 2.26
N LEU A 40 -16.31 -7.59 2.86
CA LEU A 40 -16.35 -7.80 4.30
C LEU A 40 -15.32 -8.87 4.63
N ARG A 41 -14.41 -8.58 5.55
CA ARG A 41 -13.45 -9.54 6.11
C ARG A 41 -13.69 -9.69 7.60
N LEU A 42 -13.79 -10.94 8.04
CA LEU A 42 -13.73 -11.32 9.44
C LEU A 42 -12.39 -12.02 9.66
N ARG A 43 -11.67 -11.62 10.70
CA ARG A 43 -10.33 -12.10 11.04
C ARG A 43 -10.24 -12.49 12.49
N TYR A 44 -9.63 -13.62 12.76
CA TYR A 44 -9.05 -13.97 14.04
C TYR A 44 -7.53 -13.78 13.95
N GLU A 45 -6.94 -13.16 14.98
CA GLU A 45 -5.50 -12.99 15.13
C GLU A 45 -5.05 -13.53 16.48
N ASP A 46 -3.93 -14.24 16.45
CA ASP A 46 -3.18 -14.69 17.61
C ASP A 46 -1.77 -14.10 17.50
N ILE A 47 -1.32 -13.40 18.51
CA ILE A 47 -0.06 -12.67 18.55
C ILE A 47 0.70 -13.13 19.79
N ASP A 48 1.96 -13.51 19.59
CA ASP A 48 2.91 -13.88 20.64
C ASP A 48 4.17 -13.03 20.45
N GLU A 49 4.53 -12.26 21.47
CA GLU A 49 5.70 -11.40 21.50
C GLU A 49 6.57 -11.78 22.68
N GLU A 50 7.79 -12.26 22.41
CA GLU A 50 8.68 -12.77 23.42
C GLU A 50 9.06 -11.69 24.44
N GLY A 51 8.98 -12.02 25.74
CA GLY A 51 9.41 -11.12 26.83
C GLY A 51 8.35 -10.12 27.29
N ASP A 52 7.24 -9.96 26.60
CA ASP A 52 6.10 -9.17 27.04
C ASP A 52 4.85 -10.03 27.24
N PRO A 53 4.59 -10.53 28.46
CA PRO A 53 3.41 -11.36 28.71
C PRO A 53 2.08 -10.60 28.54
N ASP A 54 2.10 -9.27 28.51
CA ASP A 54 0.92 -8.44 28.23
C ASP A 54 0.70 -8.26 26.72
N ALA A 55 1.68 -8.64 25.89
CA ALA A 55 1.59 -8.63 24.43
C ALA A 55 1.05 -9.96 23.86
N GLU A 56 1.03 -11.05 24.62
CA GLU A 56 0.23 -12.22 24.23
C GLU A 56 -1.22 -11.80 24.04
N ARG A 57 -1.69 -11.88 22.80
CA ARG A 57 -2.99 -11.32 22.48
C ARG A 57 -3.71 -12.09 21.39
N ASP A 58 -4.87 -12.63 21.73
CA ASP A 58 -5.85 -13.09 20.77
C ASP A 58 -6.94 -12.02 20.57
N ARG A 59 -7.38 -11.85 19.34
CA ARG A 59 -8.44 -10.88 19.04
C ARG A 59 -9.21 -11.19 17.76
N GLU A 60 -10.47 -10.78 17.77
CA GLU A 60 -11.29 -10.74 16.56
C GLU A 60 -11.26 -9.36 15.96
N ARG A 61 -11.14 -9.30 14.61
CA ARG A 61 -11.14 -8.06 13.84
C ARG A 61 -12.09 -8.15 12.66
N GLY A 62 -12.65 -7.01 12.28
CA GLY A 62 -13.49 -6.89 11.10
C GLY A 62 -13.00 -5.78 10.19
N ARG A 63 -13.24 -5.91 8.89
CA ARG A 63 -13.09 -4.85 7.90
C ARG A 63 -14.27 -4.90 6.96
N ALA A 64 -14.93 -3.77 6.77
CA ALA A 64 -15.94 -3.61 5.72
C ALA A 64 -15.53 -2.44 4.82
N ARG A 65 -15.68 -2.63 3.51
CA ARG A 65 -15.46 -1.63 2.47
C ARG A 65 -16.65 -1.57 1.56
N ILE A 66 -17.06 -0.37 1.19
CA ILE A 66 -18.04 -0.12 0.14
C ILE A 66 -17.57 1.05 -0.71
N GLY A 67 -17.64 0.91 -2.02
CA GLY A 67 -17.27 1.97 -2.93
C GLY A 67 -18.15 2.01 -4.16
N LEU A 68 -18.04 3.12 -4.86
CA LEU A 68 -18.66 3.32 -6.16
C LEU A 68 -17.63 3.83 -7.19
N LYS A 69 -17.87 3.47 -8.44
CA LYS A 69 -17.20 4.06 -9.61
C LYS A 69 -18.29 4.67 -10.48
N ALA A 70 -18.09 5.92 -10.88
CA ALA A 70 -18.99 6.64 -11.75
C ALA A 70 -18.23 7.11 -12.99
N ASP A 71 -18.58 6.61 -14.17
CA ASP A 71 -18.04 7.05 -15.43
C ASP A 71 -18.71 8.38 -15.81
N VAL A 72 -17.95 9.49 -15.62
CA VAL A 72 -18.41 10.86 -15.92
C VAL A 72 -18.36 11.09 -17.43
N SER A 73 -17.36 10.55 -18.10
CA SER A 73 -17.20 10.52 -19.55
C SER A 73 -16.53 9.20 -19.98
N SER A 74 -16.26 9.02 -21.26
CA SER A 74 -15.59 7.83 -21.79
C SER A 74 -14.13 7.67 -21.29
N ASP A 75 -13.54 8.74 -20.79
CA ASP A 75 -12.14 8.85 -20.38
C ASP A 75 -11.96 9.27 -18.92
N VAL A 76 -13.04 9.63 -18.20
CA VAL A 76 -13.00 10.10 -16.81
C VAL A 76 -13.92 9.26 -15.93
N THR A 77 -13.34 8.63 -14.92
CA THR A 77 -14.05 7.91 -13.86
C THR A 77 -13.82 8.58 -12.51
N VAL A 78 -14.86 8.81 -11.73
CA VAL A 78 -14.79 9.23 -10.33
C VAL A 78 -14.93 8.00 -9.44
N ILE A 79 -14.03 7.87 -8.47
CA ILE A 79 -14.03 6.76 -7.52
C ILE A 79 -14.21 7.31 -6.11
N MET A 80 -15.15 6.73 -5.37
CA MET A 80 -15.35 6.99 -3.93
C MET A 80 -15.40 5.66 -3.19
N GLY A 81 -14.78 5.61 -2.01
CA GLY A 81 -14.75 4.43 -1.16
C GLY A 81 -14.79 4.80 0.31
N LEU A 82 -15.58 4.05 1.06
CA LEU A 82 -15.65 4.09 2.52
C LEU A 82 -15.09 2.78 3.07
N ALA A 83 -14.40 2.85 4.19
CA ALA A 83 -13.90 1.68 4.92
C ALA A 83 -14.12 1.85 6.41
N THR A 84 -14.25 0.74 7.13
CA THR A 84 -14.14 0.72 8.59
C THR A 84 -12.74 1.12 9.04
N GLY A 85 -12.59 1.48 10.32
CA GLY A 85 -11.35 1.94 10.91
C GLY A 85 -11.28 3.45 11.02
N GLY A 86 -10.38 3.92 11.87
CA GLY A 86 -10.11 5.35 12.08
C GLY A 86 -9.13 5.91 11.04
N ASP A 87 -8.29 6.81 11.50
CA ASP A 87 -7.31 7.57 10.75
C ASP A 87 -6.00 6.83 10.49
N ASN A 88 -5.82 5.60 11.02
CA ASN A 88 -4.63 4.78 10.79
C ASN A 88 -4.38 4.60 9.28
N PRO A 89 -3.23 5.07 8.73
CA PRO A 89 -2.97 5.03 7.29
C PRO A 89 -2.79 3.62 6.72
N VAL A 90 -2.43 2.64 7.56
CA VAL A 90 -2.01 1.29 7.14
C VAL A 90 -2.94 0.18 7.64
N SER A 91 -4.10 0.50 8.23
CA SER A 91 -5.08 -0.53 8.63
C SER A 91 -6.51 -0.03 8.57
N ARG A 92 -7.38 -0.83 8.00
CA ARG A 92 -8.85 -0.62 7.97
C ARG A 92 -9.58 -1.60 8.88
N ASN A 93 -8.85 -2.35 9.69
CA ASN A 93 -9.44 -3.30 10.63
C ASN A 93 -9.95 -2.56 11.88
N VAL A 94 -11.12 -2.98 12.34
CA VAL A 94 -11.65 -2.61 13.66
C VAL A 94 -11.60 -3.86 14.55
N THR A 95 -11.17 -3.67 15.80
CA THR A 95 -11.09 -4.76 16.79
C THR A 95 -12.45 -5.01 17.41
N GLY A 96 -12.72 -6.26 17.82
CA GLY A 96 -13.95 -6.69 18.50
C GLY A 96 -14.11 -6.20 19.93
N ASP A 97 -13.14 -5.41 20.46
CA ASP A 97 -13.25 -4.72 21.74
C ASP A 97 -14.46 -3.79 21.78
N GLY A 98 -15.04 -3.60 22.94
CA GLY A 98 -16.26 -2.80 23.03
C GLY A 98 -17.38 -3.31 22.10
N GLY A 99 -17.61 -4.62 22.02
CA GLY A 99 -18.46 -5.30 21.03
C GLY A 99 -19.90 -4.81 20.92
N PHE A 100 -20.41 -4.09 21.93
CA PHE A 100 -21.74 -3.46 21.90
C PHE A 100 -21.72 -1.99 21.44
N THR A 101 -20.55 -1.44 21.06
CA THR A 101 -20.42 -0.07 20.54
C THR A 101 -20.43 -0.05 19.01
N THR A 102 -20.71 1.12 18.43
CA THR A 102 -20.57 1.35 16.99
C THR A 102 -19.09 1.39 16.60
N LYS A 103 -18.80 1.14 15.34
CA LYS A 103 -17.43 1.21 14.75
C LYS A 103 -17.37 2.36 13.76
N ASP A 104 -16.19 3.01 13.70
CA ASP A 104 -15.96 4.14 12.82
C ASP A 104 -15.88 3.73 11.35
N ILE A 105 -16.30 4.65 10.48
CA ILE A 105 -16.21 4.55 9.02
C ILE A 105 -15.58 5.85 8.51
N GLY A 106 -14.57 5.73 7.65
CA GLY A 106 -13.87 6.85 7.04
C GLY A 106 -13.86 6.80 5.52
N ILE A 107 -13.47 7.93 4.90
CA ILE A 107 -13.21 8.01 3.46
C ILE A 107 -11.87 7.33 3.19
N GLU A 108 -11.91 6.18 2.52
CA GLU A 108 -10.72 5.45 2.09
C GLU A 108 -10.21 5.94 0.73
N LEU A 109 -11.13 6.22 -0.19
CA LEU A 109 -10.85 6.67 -1.55
C LEU A 109 -11.76 7.83 -1.94
N MET A 110 -11.19 8.82 -2.62
CA MET A 110 -11.92 9.95 -3.19
C MET A 110 -11.04 10.57 -4.28
N TYR A 111 -11.15 10.08 -5.51
CA TYR A 111 -10.27 10.53 -6.59
C TYR A 111 -10.90 10.43 -7.97
N VAL A 112 -10.27 11.11 -8.92
CA VAL A 112 -10.54 11.04 -10.35
C VAL A 112 -9.46 10.22 -11.02
N ASP A 113 -9.87 9.30 -11.91
CA ASP A 113 -9.02 8.59 -12.87
C ASP A 113 -9.35 9.11 -14.26
N TRP A 114 -8.40 9.82 -14.87
CA TRP A 114 -8.51 10.35 -16.21
C TRP A 114 -7.55 9.65 -17.16
N LYS A 115 -8.09 8.93 -18.14
CA LYS A 115 -7.35 8.34 -19.25
C LYS A 115 -7.06 9.41 -20.29
N ALA A 116 -6.02 10.23 -20.05
CA ALA A 116 -5.67 11.37 -20.92
C ALA A 116 -5.29 10.92 -22.35
N THR A 117 -4.70 9.72 -22.48
CA THR A 117 -4.47 9.01 -23.75
C THR A 117 -4.53 7.51 -23.51
N ASP A 118 -4.40 6.70 -24.57
CA ASP A 118 -4.30 5.23 -24.44
C ASP A 118 -3.09 4.77 -23.60
N GLN A 119 -2.05 5.62 -23.47
CA GLN A 119 -0.83 5.31 -22.74
C GLN A 119 -0.73 6.03 -21.41
N LEU A 120 -1.46 7.14 -21.19
CA LEU A 120 -1.30 8.03 -20.04
C LEU A 120 -2.61 8.11 -19.23
N SER A 121 -2.55 7.70 -17.97
CA SER A 121 -3.58 7.97 -16.97
C SER A 121 -3.08 9.00 -15.96
N VAL A 122 -3.97 9.87 -15.50
CA VAL A 122 -3.73 10.88 -14.46
C VAL A 122 -4.72 10.69 -13.34
N PHE A 123 -4.24 10.73 -12.11
CA PHE A 123 -5.03 10.53 -10.90
C PHE A 123 -4.95 11.76 -10.01
N ALA A 124 -6.07 12.19 -9.43
CA ALA A 124 -6.11 13.34 -8.53
C ALA A 124 -7.05 13.07 -7.35
N GLY A 125 -6.56 13.25 -6.13
CA GLY A 125 -7.29 13.04 -4.87
C GLY A 125 -6.68 11.92 -4.02
N LYS A 126 -7.47 11.31 -3.13
CA LYS A 126 -7.08 10.19 -2.28
C LYS A 126 -7.30 8.88 -3.03
N MET A 127 -6.20 8.29 -3.52
CA MET A 127 -6.24 7.23 -4.54
C MET A 127 -5.60 5.93 -4.07
N LYS A 128 -5.89 4.83 -4.76
CA LYS A 128 -5.07 3.62 -4.64
C LYS A 128 -3.64 3.94 -5.02
N ASN A 129 -2.68 3.40 -4.26
CA ASN A 129 -1.26 3.61 -4.56
C ASN A 129 -0.94 3.14 -5.99
N PRO A 130 -0.54 4.04 -6.91
CA PRO A 130 -0.32 3.72 -8.32
C PRO A 130 1.04 3.07 -8.59
N LEU A 131 1.91 2.97 -7.58
CA LEU A 131 3.27 2.44 -7.72
C LEU A 131 3.24 0.91 -7.75
N PHE A 132 4.04 0.33 -8.63
CA PHE A 132 4.16 -1.12 -8.74
C PHE A 132 4.91 -1.71 -7.54
N ARG A 133 4.44 -2.83 -7.03
CA ARG A 133 5.07 -3.60 -5.96
C ARG A 133 5.27 -5.03 -6.45
N ALA A 134 6.52 -5.48 -6.60
CA ALA A 134 6.80 -6.85 -7.03
C ALA A 134 6.27 -7.85 -6.01
N GLY A 135 5.59 -8.88 -6.47
CA GLY A 135 4.87 -9.80 -5.61
C GLY A 135 3.73 -9.18 -4.79
N GLY A 136 3.43 -7.88 -4.93
CA GLY A 136 2.49 -7.16 -4.07
C GLY A 136 2.95 -7.09 -2.60
N VAL A 137 4.26 -7.23 -2.36
CA VAL A 137 4.85 -7.21 -1.01
C VAL A 137 4.89 -5.79 -0.48
N PRO A 138 4.50 -5.55 0.78
CA PRO A 138 4.48 -4.22 1.39
C PRO A 138 5.83 -3.84 2.01
N LEU A 139 6.93 -3.94 1.23
CA LEU A 139 8.28 -3.63 1.74
C LEU A 139 8.44 -2.16 2.11
N ILE A 140 7.89 -1.23 1.31
CA ILE A 140 7.98 0.21 1.53
C ILE A 140 6.64 0.76 2.02
N TRP A 141 5.53 0.27 1.47
CA TRP A 141 4.19 0.74 1.79
C TRP A 141 3.20 -0.41 1.98
N ASP A 142 2.41 -0.29 3.03
CA ASP A 142 1.28 -1.18 3.30
C ASP A 142 0.28 -1.23 2.13
N GLY A 143 -0.43 -2.33 2.03
CA GLY A 143 -1.48 -2.54 1.04
C GLY A 143 -2.70 -1.64 1.21
N ASP A 144 -2.94 -1.17 2.41
CA ASP A 144 -4.06 -0.29 2.79
C ASP A 144 -3.68 1.19 2.69
N LEU A 145 -2.38 1.53 2.47
CA LEU A 145 -1.94 2.91 2.27
C LEU A 145 -2.44 3.46 0.93
N ASN A 146 -3.32 4.44 1.02
CA ASN A 146 -3.92 5.15 -0.12
C ASN A 146 -3.44 6.61 -0.10
N PRO A 147 -2.46 6.99 -0.94
CA PRO A 147 -1.90 8.33 -0.95
C PRO A 147 -2.91 9.37 -1.45
N GLU A 148 -2.71 10.63 -1.03
CA GLU A 148 -3.51 11.76 -1.45
C GLU A 148 -2.66 12.79 -2.20
N GLY A 149 -3.08 13.19 -3.40
CA GLY A 149 -2.33 14.13 -4.23
C GLY A 149 -2.59 13.97 -5.73
N LEU A 150 -1.52 14.10 -6.51
CA LEU A 150 -1.52 13.92 -7.96
C LEU A 150 -0.59 12.78 -8.35
N ALA A 151 -1.02 11.96 -9.28
CA ALA A 151 -0.18 10.92 -9.87
C ALA A 151 -0.45 10.75 -11.36
N ALA A 152 0.54 10.18 -12.05
CA ALA A 152 0.42 9.79 -13.45
C ALA A 152 1.03 8.40 -13.66
N GLY A 153 0.37 7.59 -14.46
CA GLY A 153 0.84 6.30 -14.93
C GLY A 153 0.96 6.29 -16.44
N PHE A 154 2.11 5.88 -16.95
CA PHE A 154 2.39 5.74 -18.38
C PHE A 154 2.75 4.31 -18.72
N ALA A 155 2.21 3.79 -19.83
CA ALA A 155 2.58 2.48 -20.36
C ALA A 155 2.60 2.51 -21.89
N SER A 156 3.71 2.09 -22.50
CA SER A 156 3.85 1.99 -23.95
C SER A 156 4.80 0.86 -24.34
N GLY A 157 4.29 -0.10 -25.10
CA GLY A 157 5.05 -1.30 -25.45
C GLY A 157 5.46 -2.07 -24.17
N MET A 158 6.73 -2.30 -24.00
CA MET A 158 7.27 -2.97 -22.81
C MET A 158 7.57 -2.02 -21.65
N PHE A 159 7.54 -0.69 -21.84
CA PHE A 159 7.93 0.29 -20.85
C PHE A 159 6.73 0.76 -20.04
N PHE A 160 6.95 0.99 -18.73
CA PHE A 160 6.00 1.69 -17.87
C PHE A 160 6.74 2.71 -17.00
N ALA A 161 6.02 3.75 -16.59
CA ALA A 161 6.49 4.72 -15.62
C ALA A 161 5.31 5.20 -14.77
N ASN A 162 5.57 5.46 -13.49
CA ASN A 162 4.64 6.06 -12.55
C ASN A 162 5.32 7.26 -11.89
N ALA A 163 4.59 8.34 -11.72
CA ALA A 163 5.06 9.52 -10.99
C ALA A 163 3.96 9.98 -10.03
N GLY A 164 4.36 10.51 -8.88
CA GLY A 164 3.42 11.01 -7.88
C GLY A 164 3.98 12.18 -7.08
N LEU A 165 3.09 13.08 -6.71
CA LEU A 165 3.31 14.14 -5.73
C LEU A 165 2.18 14.05 -4.72
N PHE A 166 2.50 13.59 -3.51
CA PHE A 166 1.53 13.29 -2.48
C PHE A 166 1.73 14.16 -1.24
N SER A 167 0.64 14.61 -0.66
CA SER A 167 0.62 15.23 0.66
C SER A 167 0.81 14.13 1.71
N VAL A 168 1.76 14.29 2.61
CA VAL A 168 2.01 13.35 3.71
C VAL A 168 1.46 13.93 5.00
N GLU A 169 1.84 15.16 5.33
CA GLU A 169 1.39 15.85 6.52
C GLU A 169 1.40 17.37 6.30
N GLU A 170 0.30 18.02 6.68
CA GLU A 170 0.19 19.49 6.71
C GLU A 170 0.46 19.97 8.13
N ARG A 171 1.37 20.94 8.28
CA ARG A 171 1.77 21.50 9.56
C ARG A 171 1.50 22.99 9.60
N SER A 172 0.62 23.44 10.49
CA SER A 172 0.29 24.87 10.62
C SER A 172 1.44 25.75 11.16
N GLY A 173 2.45 25.15 11.79
CA GLY A 173 3.57 25.86 12.43
C GLY A 173 4.95 25.54 11.84
N ALA A 174 5.04 24.67 10.85
CA ALA A 174 6.27 24.22 10.18
C ALA A 174 6.02 24.00 8.69
N ASP A 175 7.06 23.59 7.94
CA ASP A 175 6.92 23.23 6.55
C ASP A 175 6.21 21.85 6.41
N ASP A 176 5.29 21.77 5.45
CA ASP A 176 4.52 20.56 5.14
C ASP A 176 5.43 19.43 4.64
N SER A 177 5.11 18.20 4.99
CA SER A 177 5.77 17.03 4.42
C SER A 177 5.03 16.53 3.17
N THR A 178 5.79 16.23 2.14
CA THR A 178 5.30 15.65 0.89
C THR A 178 6.13 14.44 0.48
N LEU A 179 5.51 13.51 -0.25
CA LEU A 179 6.20 12.43 -0.94
C LEU A 179 6.26 12.73 -2.44
N ARG A 180 7.47 12.76 -2.98
CA ARG A 180 7.75 12.79 -4.41
C ARG A 180 8.14 11.39 -4.84
N ALA A 181 7.42 10.82 -5.79
CA ALA A 181 7.63 9.45 -6.25
C ALA A 181 7.86 9.40 -7.75
N LEU A 182 8.85 8.65 -8.17
CA LEU A 182 9.12 8.30 -9.56
C LEU A 182 9.50 6.83 -9.63
N GLN A 183 8.85 6.08 -10.50
CA GLN A 183 9.14 4.67 -10.72
C GLN A 183 9.04 4.37 -12.21
N GLY A 184 9.93 3.54 -12.74
CA GLY A 184 9.90 3.12 -14.13
C GLY A 184 10.49 1.73 -14.32
N GLY A 185 10.09 1.09 -15.39
CA GLY A 185 10.55 -0.27 -15.65
C GLY A 185 10.09 -0.85 -16.98
N ILE A 186 10.34 -2.12 -17.10
CA ILE A 186 9.93 -2.92 -18.25
C ILE A 186 8.98 -4.04 -17.80
N LYS A 187 8.07 -4.39 -18.71
CA LYS A 187 7.20 -5.56 -18.61
C LYS A 187 7.22 -6.27 -19.97
N THR A 188 7.84 -7.44 -20.03
CA THR A 188 8.09 -8.13 -21.30
C THR A 188 7.95 -9.63 -21.15
N ASP A 189 7.57 -10.30 -22.22
CA ASP A 189 7.56 -11.76 -22.30
C ASP A 189 8.98 -12.27 -22.58
N ILE A 190 9.38 -13.33 -21.91
CA ILE A 190 10.63 -14.04 -22.11
C ILE A 190 10.34 -15.33 -22.89
N GLY A 191 10.18 -15.17 -24.20
CA GLY A 191 9.74 -16.26 -25.06
C GLY A 191 8.44 -16.89 -24.54
N ASP A 192 8.39 -18.22 -24.58
CA ASP A 192 7.25 -19.00 -24.05
C ASP A 192 7.42 -19.38 -22.55
N VAL A 193 8.49 -18.88 -21.89
CA VAL A 193 8.83 -19.29 -20.52
C VAL A 193 8.05 -18.52 -19.48
N GLY A 194 7.75 -17.26 -19.74
CA GLY A 194 7.03 -16.43 -18.78
C GLY A 194 7.19 -14.94 -19.02
N LYS A 195 6.78 -14.15 -18.03
CA LYS A 195 6.75 -12.68 -18.09
C LYS A 195 7.64 -12.07 -17.04
N LEU A 196 8.57 -11.22 -17.47
CA LEU A 196 9.42 -10.42 -16.58
C LEU A 196 8.86 -9.02 -16.40
N THR A 197 8.76 -8.57 -15.15
CA THR A 197 8.58 -7.16 -14.78
C THR A 197 9.78 -6.76 -13.94
N ALA A 198 10.51 -5.71 -14.33
CA ALA A 198 11.66 -5.22 -13.57
C ALA A 198 11.75 -3.70 -13.68
N GLY A 199 12.26 -3.05 -12.64
CA GLY A 199 12.35 -1.59 -12.65
C GLY A 199 13.09 -1.00 -11.46
N LEU A 200 13.06 0.32 -11.44
CA LEU A 200 13.68 1.19 -10.45
C LEU A 200 12.63 2.17 -9.92
N GLY A 201 12.76 2.55 -8.66
CA GLY A 201 11.98 3.59 -8.02
C GLY A 201 12.87 4.61 -7.31
N TYR A 202 12.39 5.84 -7.19
CA TYR A 202 12.96 6.88 -6.35
C TYR A 202 11.84 7.59 -5.60
N PHE A 203 11.99 7.68 -4.28
CA PHE A 203 10.97 8.20 -3.38
C PHE A 203 11.63 9.16 -2.40
N GLU A 204 11.21 10.40 -2.37
CA GLU A 204 11.73 11.45 -1.50
C GLU A 204 10.62 11.98 -0.61
N TYR A 205 10.74 11.78 0.68
CA TYR A 205 9.95 12.48 1.67
C TYR A 205 10.64 13.79 2.03
N THR A 206 9.89 14.87 2.06
CA THR A 206 10.43 16.20 2.42
C THR A 206 10.09 16.53 3.86
N ASN A 207 10.99 17.29 4.52
CA ASN A 207 10.79 17.83 5.87
C ASN A 207 10.45 16.75 6.91
N THR A 208 11.23 15.65 6.92
CA THR A 208 11.13 14.59 7.94
C THR A 208 12.03 14.87 9.12
N ILE A 209 13.35 15.08 8.88
CA ILE A 209 14.33 15.33 9.93
C ILE A 209 13.90 16.47 10.86
N GLY A 210 14.03 16.26 12.17
CA GLY A 210 13.71 17.24 13.21
C GLY A 210 12.21 17.47 13.44
N ASN A 211 11.35 16.69 12.78
CA ASN A 211 9.90 16.70 12.99
C ASN A 211 9.42 15.41 13.66
N GLU A 212 8.30 15.51 14.37
CA GLU A 212 7.61 14.38 14.99
C GLU A 212 7.27 13.30 13.95
N PRO A 213 7.42 12.00 14.27
CA PRO A 213 7.01 10.91 13.40
C PRO A 213 5.54 11.03 12.94
N PHE A 214 5.32 10.72 11.66
CA PHE A 214 4.00 10.77 11.06
C PHE A 214 3.00 9.89 11.81
N TYR A 215 1.76 10.34 11.86
CA TYR A 215 0.67 9.64 12.49
C TYR A 215 0.90 9.30 13.97
N ASN A 216 0.47 10.18 14.86
CA ASN A 216 0.51 10.02 16.32
C ASN A 216 1.91 9.99 16.96
N GLY A 217 2.94 10.51 16.30
CA GLY A 217 4.29 10.62 16.87
C GLY A 217 4.98 9.29 17.16
N SER A 218 4.44 8.15 16.69
CA SER A 218 5.05 6.85 16.90
C SER A 218 6.12 6.57 15.86
N PRO A 219 7.40 6.37 16.24
CA PRO A 219 8.49 6.15 15.30
C PRO A 219 8.40 4.83 14.55
N LYS A 220 7.67 3.85 15.06
CA LYS A 220 7.49 2.56 14.41
C LYS A 220 8.79 1.92 13.92
N GLY A 221 9.79 1.82 14.83
CA GLY A 221 11.12 1.27 14.56
C GLY A 221 12.12 2.25 13.99
N ASN A 222 11.70 3.44 13.50
CA ASN A 222 12.65 4.44 13.03
C ASN A 222 13.38 5.12 14.17
N THR A 223 14.61 5.57 13.91
CA THR A 223 15.45 6.28 14.91
C THR A 223 14.93 7.69 15.15
N VAL A 224 14.77 8.04 16.42
CA VAL A 224 14.36 9.36 16.88
C VAL A 224 15.35 9.94 17.86
N ASP A 225 15.39 11.28 17.98
CA ASP A 225 16.21 12.00 18.96
C ASP A 225 15.56 11.96 20.35
N ILE A 226 16.21 12.66 21.32
CA ILE A 226 15.74 12.71 22.72
C ILE A 226 14.38 13.41 22.87
N ASP A 227 14.00 14.24 21.91
CA ASP A 227 12.71 14.93 21.86
C ASP A 227 11.64 14.13 21.10
N GLY A 228 12.00 12.96 20.55
CA GLY A 228 11.13 12.06 19.82
C GLY A 228 10.97 12.39 18.34
N ASN A 229 11.83 13.22 17.74
CA ASN A 229 11.77 13.62 16.34
C ASN A 229 12.67 12.75 15.47
N TYR A 230 12.29 12.57 14.19
CA TYR A 230 13.14 11.87 13.21
C TYR A 230 14.54 12.47 13.14
N VAL A 231 15.57 11.61 13.16
CA VAL A 231 16.98 12.03 13.02
C VAL A 231 17.47 12.02 11.57
N TYR A 232 16.72 11.41 10.64
CA TYR A 232 17.07 11.33 9.23
C TYR A 232 15.93 11.80 8.33
N ASP A 233 16.29 12.28 7.14
CA ASP A 233 15.37 12.36 6.01
C ASP A 233 15.26 10.99 5.32
N TYR A 234 14.27 10.84 4.43
CA TYR A 234 14.05 9.59 3.70
C TYR A 234 14.04 9.82 2.20
N LYS A 235 15.13 9.34 1.54
CA LYS A 235 15.29 9.32 0.09
C LYS A 235 15.62 7.91 -0.36
N ASN A 236 14.61 7.19 -0.75
CA ASN A 236 14.70 5.79 -1.10
C ASN A 236 14.96 5.57 -2.58
N THR A 237 15.97 4.76 -2.89
CA THR A 237 16.16 4.17 -4.23
C THR A 237 15.78 2.71 -4.17
N GLU A 238 14.84 2.31 -5.03
CA GLU A 238 14.30 0.95 -5.12
C GLU A 238 14.79 0.25 -6.39
N VAL A 239 15.07 -1.04 -6.28
CA VAL A 239 15.21 -1.97 -7.40
C VAL A 239 14.27 -3.13 -7.18
N PHE A 240 13.54 -3.53 -8.21
CA PHE A 240 12.63 -4.66 -8.10
C PHE A 240 12.60 -5.53 -9.36
N ALA A 241 12.28 -6.81 -9.17
CA ALA A 241 12.01 -7.74 -10.24
C ALA A 241 10.93 -8.75 -9.85
N GLN A 242 10.13 -9.14 -10.82
CA GLN A 242 9.12 -10.18 -10.70
C GLN A 242 9.11 -11.01 -11.97
N PHE A 243 9.06 -12.32 -11.83
CA PHE A 243 8.92 -13.24 -12.95
C PHE A 243 7.69 -14.11 -12.73
N ASP A 244 6.76 -14.05 -13.68
CA ASP A 244 5.52 -14.80 -13.72
C ASP A 244 5.64 -15.92 -14.75
N THR A 245 5.37 -17.16 -14.38
CA THR A 245 5.44 -18.35 -15.23
C THR A 245 4.37 -19.37 -14.83
N GLU A 246 4.43 -20.55 -15.42
CA GLU A 246 3.61 -21.71 -15.05
C GLU A 246 4.52 -22.89 -14.74
N LEU A 247 4.19 -23.65 -13.71
CA LEU A 247 4.79 -24.96 -13.40
C LEU A 247 3.72 -26.04 -13.62
N GLY A 248 3.77 -26.67 -14.79
CA GLY A 248 2.65 -27.46 -15.31
C GLY A 248 1.44 -26.56 -15.56
N ASP A 249 0.31 -26.89 -14.93
CA ASP A 249 -0.94 -26.10 -15.04
C ASP A 249 -1.09 -25.05 -13.92
N TRP A 250 -0.05 -24.85 -13.10
CA TRP A 250 -0.12 -23.98 -11.94
C TRP A 250 0.63 -22.68 -12.18
N PRO A 251 -0.02 -21.52 -12.03
CA PRO A 251 0.68 -20.25 -12.00
C PRO A 251 1.78 -20.24 -10.94
N PHE A 252 2.95 -19.75 -11.31
CA PHE A 252 4.08 -19.58 -10.41
C PHE A 252 4.72 -18.22 -10.60
N GLN A 253 5.05 -17.56 -9.49
CA GLN A 253 5.66 -16.24 -9.48
C GLN A 253 6.83 -16.25 -8.51
N VAL A 254 7.94 -15.64 -8.90
CA VAL A 254 9.03 -15.27 -8.00
C VAL A 254 9.26 -13.77 -8.08
N TYR A 255 9.73 -13.17 -6.98
CA TYR A 255 9.95 -11.74 -6.91
C TYR A 255 11.04 -11.39 -5.90
N ALA A 256 11.65 -10.23 -6.12
CA ALA A 256 12.58 -9.61 -5.20
C ALA A 256 12.46 -8.09 -5.27
N HIS A 257 12.65 -7.46 -4.12
CA HIS A 257 12.75 -6.02 -3.90
C HIS A 257 13.99 -5.71 -3.09
N TYR A 258 14.59 -4.56 -3.36
CA TYR A 258 15.64 -3.97 -2.52
C TYR A 258 15.45 -2.45 -2.51
N THR A 259 15.57 -1.82 -1.37
CA THR A 259 15.56 -0.36 -1.25
C THR A 259 16.62 0.10 -0.28
N VAL A 260 17.16 1.29 -0.53
CA VAL A 260 18.13 1.96 0.33
C VAL A 260 17.71 3.40 0.56
N ASN A 261 17.78 3.86 1.81
CA ASN A 261 17.64 5.26 2.20
C ASN A 261 19.01 5.94 2.21
N SER A 262 19.26 6.83 1.25
CA SER A 262 20.56 7.50 1.12
C SER A 262 20.84 8.56 2.21
N GLU A 263 19.88 8.90 3.05
CA GLU A 263 20.01 9.92 4.09
C GLU A 263 20.39 9.34 5.47
N ALA A 264 20.24 8.03 5.67
CA ALA A 264 20.69 7.34 6.87
C ALA A 264 22.09 6.74 6.63
N PRO A 265 23.04 6.88 7.58
CA PRO A 265 24.41 6.35 7.41
C PRO A 265 24.56 4.87 7.78
N VAL A 266 23.58 4.30 8.46
CA VAL A 266 23.50 2.90 8.91
C VAL A 266 22.03 2.53 9.01
N GLU A 267 21.72 1.23 9.05
CA GLU A 267 20.34 0.71 9.15
C GLU A 267 19.43 1.28 8.06
N ASP A 268 19.98 1.42 6.86
CA ASP A 268 19.42 2.18 5.74
C ASP A 268 18.82 1.28 4.65
N THR A 269 18.89 -0.06 4.78
CA THR A 269 18.49 -0.99 3.74
C THR A 269 17.27 -1.82 4.12
N ALA A 270 16.42 -2.08 3.13
CA ALA A 270 15.39 -3.11 3.25
C ALA A 270 15.32 -3.96 1.99
N TYR A 271 15.03 -5.25 2.17
CA TYR A 271 14.81 -6.15 1.05
C TYR A 271 13.75 -7.21 1.35
N ALA A 272 13.15 -7.69 0.28
CA ALA A 272 12.22 -8.81 0.32
C ALA A 272 12.38 -9.70 -0.90
N PHE A 273 12.21 -10.99 -0.71
CA PHE A 273 12.09 -11.95 -1.80
C PHE A 273 11.09 -13.04 -1.46
N GLY A 274 10.53 -13.63 -2.50
CA GLY A 274 9.54 -14.68 -2.27
C GLY A 274 9.01 -15.33 -3.53
N ALA A 275 8.06 -16.23 -3.32
CA ALA A 275 7.38 -16.95 -4.38
C ALA A 275 5.90 -17.14 -4.08
N LYS A 276 5.10 -17.27 -5.13
CA LYS A 276 3.68 -17.66 -5.07
C LYS A 276 3.45 -18.85 -5.99
N PHE A 277 2.71 -19.80 -5.49
CA PHE A 277 2.31 -21.00 -6.23
C PHE A 277 0.80 -21.12 -6.23
N GLY A 278 0.21 -21.32 -7.42
CA GLY A 278 -1.22 -21.38 -7.62
C GLY A 278 -1.87 -20.01 -7.75
N SER A 279 -3.19 -19.99 -7.80
CA SER A 279 -4.00 -18.78 -7.93
C SER A 279 -5.34 -18.98 -7.24
N ALA A 280 -5.70 -18.09 -6.31
CA ALA A 280 -6.98 -18.11 -5.61
C ALA A 280 -7.92 -17.05 -6.21
N LYS A 281 -8.51 -17.34 -7.40
CA LYS A 281 -9.37 -16.40 -8.13
C LYS A 281 -10.76 -16.96 -8.46
N LYS A 282 -10.89 -18.29 -8.58
CA LYS A 282 -12.16 -18.96 -8.91
C LYS A 282 -12.46 -20.02 -7.86
N GLN A 283 -13.72 -20.38 -7.71
CA GLN A 283 -14.15 -21.44 -6.80
C GLN A 283 -13.28 -22.70 -6.95
N GLY A 284 -12.81 -23.24 -5.82
CA GLY A 284 -11.98 -24.45 -5.76
C GLY A 284 -10.50 -24.22 -6.00
N THR A 285 -10.07 -23.00 -6.37
CA THR A 285 -8.65 -22.69 -6.59
C THR A 285 -7.97 -22.19 -5.31
N GLN A 286 -6.66 -22.37 -5.24
CA GLN A 286 -5.87 -22.03 -4.06
C GLN A 286 -4.51 -21.43 -4.43
N GLN A 287 -3.93 -20.71 -3.48
CA GLN A 287 -2.60 -20.11 -3.59
C GLN A 287 -1.85 -20.23 -2.27
N VAL A 288 -0.59 -20.59 -2.36
CA VAL A 288 0.38 -20.49 -1.27
C VAL A 288 1.40 -19.42 -1.66
N SER A 289 1.83 -18.60 -0.72
CA SER A 289 2.95 -17.70 -0.90
C SER A 289 3.88 -17.73 0.29
N TYR A 290 5.15 -17.54 0.01
CA TYR A 290 6.21 -17.35 0.98
C TYR A 290 6.95 -16.06 0.66
N THR A 291 7.23 -15.26 1.68
CA THR A 291 8.04 -14.05 1.60
C THR A 291 9.00 -14.03 2.78
N TYR A 292 10.24 -13.69 2.53
CA TYR A 292 11.18 -13.22 3.54
C TYR A 292 11.36 -11.71 3.35
N GLN A 293 11.35 -10.97 4.46
CA GLN A 293 11.65 -9.54 4.49
C GLN A 293 12.67 -9.24 5.59
N ASP A 294 13.50 -8.25 5.31
CA ASP A 294 14.41 -7.63 6.27
C ASP A 294 14.33 -6.12 6.06
N ILE A 295 13.97 -5.41 7.10
CA ILE A 295 13.69 -3.97 7.07
C ILE A 295 14.49 -3.36 8.23
N GLU A 296 15.62 -2.74 7.91
CA GLU A 296 16.43 -2.03 8.90
C GLU A 296 15.72 -0.77 9.41
N ALA A 297 16.14 -0.27 10.57
CA ALA A 297 15.45 0.76 11.33
C ALA A 297 15.14 2.03 10.52
N ASP A 298 16.07 2.51 9.69
CA ASP A 298 15.91 3.75 8.93
C ASP A 298 15.87 3.55 7.41
N ALA A 299 15.62 2.31 7.01
CA ALA A 299 15.48 1.96 5.59
C ALA A 299 14.24 2.60 4.94
N VAL A 300 13.13 2.65 5.65
CA VAL A 300 11.83 3.17 5.17
C VAL A 300 11.09 3.86 6.32
N ILE A 301 10.07 4.64 6.02
CA ILE A 301 9.20 5.22 7.04
C ILE A 301 8.33 4.12 7.65
N GLY A 302 8.61 3.74 8.89
CA GLY A 302 7.94 2.64 9.59
C GLY A 302 6.43 2.83 9.73
N THR A 303 5.96 4.06 9.91
CA THR A 303 4.53 4.39 9.99
C THR A 303 3.74 3.97 8.75
N PHE A 304 4.37 3.90 7.58
CA PHE A 304 3.71 3.56 6.31
C PHE A 304 3.95 2.11 5.86
N ASN A 305 4.72 1.35 6.62
CA ASN A 305 5.03 -0.05 6.34
C ASN A 305 3.87 -1.01 6.71
N ASP A 306 4.04 -2.30 6.44
CA ASP A 306 3.05 -3.35 6.75
C ASP A 306 2.66 -3.33 8.24
N SER A 307 1.39 -3.10 8.52
CA SER A 307 0.86 -3.07 9.89
C SER A 307 0.82 -4.45 10.58
N ASP A 308 1.07 -5.50 9.84
CA ASP A 308 0.98 -6.87 10.34
C ASP A 308 2.35 -7.53 10.53
N PHE A 309 3.34 -7.24 9.68
CA PHE A 309 4.70 -7.75 9.75
C PHE A 309 5.46 -7.11 10.93
N GLY A 310 6.03 -7.90 11.83
CA GLY A 310 6.74 -7.41 13.01
C GLY A 310 5.92 -6.46 13.89
N GLY A 311 4.61 -6.64 14.00
CA GLY A 311 3.76 -5.71 14.75
C GLY A 311 3.51 -4.36 14.08
N GLY A 312 4.13 -4.11 12.93
CA GLY A 312 4.02 -2.89 12.12
C GLY A 312 5.17 -1.91 12.35
N GLY A 313 5.91 -1.64 11.29
CA GLY A 313 7.02 -0.69 11.32
C GLY A 313 8.26 -1.17 10.57
N ALA A 314 9.37 -0.47 10.81
CA ALA A 314 10.73 -0.85 10.44
C ALA A 314 11.41 -1.63 11.58
N ASP A 315 12.72 -1.88 11.48
CA ASP A 315 13.54 -2.65 12.42
C ASP A 315 13.00 -4.07 12.67
N ALA A 316 12.55 -4.72 11.59
CA ALA A 316 11.95 -6.05 11.64
C ALA A 316 12.46 -6.95 10.52
N SER A 317 12.62 -8.24 10.80
CA SER A 317 12.94 -9.23 9.78
C SER A 317 12.17 -10.53 10.00
N GLY A 318 12.05 -11.36 8.98
CA GLY A 318 11.48 -12.69 9.14
C GLY A 318 10.65 -13.17 7.97
N HIS A 319 9.81 -14.12 8.28
CA HIS A 319 9.08 -14.95 7.34
C HIS A 319 7.59 -14.64 7.36
N MET A 320 6.97 -14.65 6.19
CA MET A 320 5.53 -14.57 6.02
C MET A 320 5.06 -15.68 5.09
N ILE A 321 4.19 -16.55 5.58
CA ILE A 321 3.58 -17.63 4.82
C ILE A 321 2.08 -17.35 4.72
N LYS A 322 1.56 -17.25 3.49
CA LYS A 322 0.13 -17.04 3.25
C LYS A 322 -0.47 -18.20 2.48
N TYR A 323 -1.65 -18.62 2.90
CA TYR A 323 -2.51 -19.54 2.17
C TYR A 323 -3.85 -18.89 1.90
N LYS A 324 -4.39 -19.07 0.69
CA LYS A 324 -5.73 -18.62 0.31
C LYS A 324 -6.46 -19.70 -0.48
N TYR A 325 -7.72 -19.96 -0.15
CA TYR A 325 -8.60 -20.88 -0.85
C TYR A 325 -9.92 -20.18 -1.21
N MET A 326 -10.39 -20.36 -2.45
CA MET A 326 -11.66 -19.80 -2.91
C MET A 326 -12.79 -20.81 -2.67
N LEU A 327 -13.57 -20.59 -1.61
CA LEU A 327 -14.75 -21.41 -1.31
C LEU A 327 -15.87 -21.17 -2.35
N ARG A 328 -15.98 -19.94 -2.82
CA ARG A 328 -16.84 -19.47 -3.91
C ARG A 328 -16.08 -18.40 -4.70
N ASP A 329 -16.56 -18.00 -5.86
CA ASP A 329 -15.93 -16.90 -6.61
C ASP A 329 -15.91 -15.57 -5.80
N THR A 330 -16.80 -15.44 -4.85
CA THR A 330 -16.96 -14.26 -3.98
C THR A 330 -16.60 -14.50 -2.52
N ILE A 331 -16.23 -15.73 -2.11
CA ILE A 331 -15.91 -16.09 -0.72
C ILE A 331 -14.56 -16.77 -0.68
N SER A 332 -13.62 -16.23 0.11
CA SER A 332 -12.33 -16.87 0.34
C SER A 332 -12.07 -17.16 1.83
N LEU A 333 -11.32 -18.22 2.07
CA LEU A 333 -10.68 -18.52 3.34
C LEU A 333 -9.19 -18.23 3.21
N GLY A 334 -8.61 -17.63 4.23
CA GLY A 334 -7.19 -17.28 4.26
C GLY A 334 -6.53 -17.65 5.57
N GLY A 335 -5.23 -17.90 5.52
CA GLY A 335 -4.36 -18.00 6.69
C GLY A 335 -3.05 -17.29 6.41
N THR A 336 -2.53 -16.55 7.37
CA THR A 336 -1.20 -15.93 7.30
C THR A 336 -0.46 -16.23 8.60
N LEU A 337 0.76 -16.73 8.47
CA LEU A 337 1.69 -16.93 9.57
C LEU A 337 2.87 -15.99 9.36
N PHE A 338 3.16 -15.20 10.36
CA PHE A 338 4.36 -14.36 10.48
C PHE A 338 5.24 -14.97 11.56
N LEU A 339 6.53 -15.10 11.26
CA LEU A 339 7.58 -15.54 12.18
C LEU A 339 8.68 -14.49 12.05
N ASN A 340 8.67 -13.51 12.95
CA ASN A 340 9.45 -12.31 12.81
C ASN A 340 10.34 -12.05 14.04
N GLN A 341 11.37 -11.23 13.83
CA GLN A 341 12.20 -10.61 14.87
C GLN A 341 12.08 -9.11 14.75
N ILE A 342 11.97 -8.41 15.87
CA ILE A 342 11.79 -6.95 15.94
C ILE A 342 12.81 -6.33 16.91
N ASP A 343 12.93 -4.99 16.91
CA ASP A 343 13.81 -4.17 17.77
C ASP A 343 15.28 -4.60 17.74
N ARG A 344 15.75 -4.99 16.56
CA ARG A 344 17.08 -5.56 16.32
C ARG A 344 18.20 -4.53 16.51
N PHE A 345 17.99 -3.32 16.00
CA PHE A 345 18.97 -2.23 16.09
C PHE A 345 19.03 -1.62 17.50
N GLN A 346 17.92 -1.56 18.19
CA GLN A 346 17.86 -1.02 19.56
C GLN A 346 18.48 -1.95 20.62
N GLY A 347 18.89 -3.16 20.22
CA GLY A 347 19.58 -4.12 21.10
C GLY A 347 18.63 -4.83 22.09
N THR A 348 17.35 -4.80 21.80
CA THR A 348 16.28 -5.50 22.51
C THR A 348 15.59 -6.50 21.61
N GLU A 349 16.34 -7.08 20.64
CA GLU A 349 15.84 -8.06 19.67
C GLU A 349 15.08 -9.20 20.34
N HIS A 350 13.87 -9.45 19.87
CA HIS A 350 13.00 -10.52 20.34
C HIS A 350 12.06 -11.03 19.25
N ASP A 351 11.50 -12.20 19.45
CA ASP A 351 10.60 -12.84 18.50
C ASP A 351 9.19 -12.22 18.57
N PHE A 352 8.59 -12.05 17.40
CA PHE A 352 7.22 -11.58 17.22
C PHE A 352 6.51 -12.51 16.23
N ASP A 353 5.64 -13.37 16.75
CA ASP A 353 4.88 -14.32 15.96
C ASP A 353 3.42 -13.89 15.86
N ARG A 354 2.84 -14.06 14.67
CA ARG A 354 1.42 -13.78 14.46
C ARG A 354 0.77 -14.79 13.54
N LEU A 355 -0.36 -15.32 13.97
CA LEU A 355 -1.26 -16.12 13.13
C LEU A 355 -2.53 -15.31 12.82
N GLN A 356 -2.92 -15.28 11.55
CA GLN A 356 -4.19 -14.70 11.11
C GLN A 356 -5.01 -15.75 10.38
N ILE A 357 -6.32 -15.80 10.66
CA ILE A 357 -7.29 -16.62 9.94
C ILE A 357 -8.41 -15.72 9.45
N ASP A 358 -8.62 -15.68 8.13
CA ASP A 358 -9.52 -14.76 7.45
C ASP A 358 -10.66 -15.49 6.75
N VAL A 359 -11.86 -14.92 6.84
CA VAL A 359 -12.96 -15.17 5.90
C VAL A 359 -13.29 -13.85 5.21
N GLU A 360 -13.20 -13.81 3.87
CA GLU A 360 -13.48 -12.60 3.10
C GLU A 360 -14.63 -12.83 2.13
N PHE A 361 -15.59 -11.92 2.13
CA PHE A 361 -16.74 -11.86 1.23
C PHE A 361 -16.55 -10.66 0.31
N LYS A 362 -16.63 -10.87 -1.01
CA LYS A 362 -16.54 -9.79 -2.02
C LYS A 362 -17.84 -9.66 -2.77
N PHE A 363 -18.19 -8.44 -3.13
CA PHE A 363 -19.31 -8.13 -4.01
C PHE A 363 -18.90 -7.01 -4.98
N ASN A 364 -19.43 -7.11 -6.18
CA ASN A 364 -19.23 -6.11 -7.24
C ASN A 364 -20.60 -5.62 -7.72
#